data_fdcf3099315071da6fff1055bf8fa9cf
#
_entry.id   fdcf3099315071da6fff1055bf8fa9cf
#
_cell.length_a   1.000
_cell.length_b   1.000
_cell.length_c   1.000
_cell.angle_alpha   90.00
_cell.angle_beta   90.00
_cell.angle_gamma   90.00
#
_symmetry.space_group_name_H-M   'P 1'
#
loop_
_entity.id
_entity.type
_entity.pdbx_description
1 polymer ?
#
loop_
_entity_poly.entity_id
_entity_poly.type
_entity_poly.pdbx_seq_one_letter_code
_entity_poly.pdbx_strand_id
1 'polypeptide(L)'
;MSKYSKSIKVNLILIAVGFVLTVFLLANQPNVTQNLTEDTVIQKVEIPAEIAGRREQIICHTGYTVSYNSDWKIPNWVAYELTKEEVGGAVERYDIFMPDPEVPSDESATTYDYKRTGWDRGHMAPAGDMKWSEQAMKESFYLSNICPQNKKLNSGIWKDLEEQVRELARQKGKIYVVCGPIVSQRPKTIGNNNVAVPDAFFKVLLQYENGNWSAIAFMCPNQSGRKPLSTYAMSVEEIQKITDIDFFPALLDSIEQKAESEVDFSKWNIKSDK
;
A
#
# COMPACT_ATOMS: atom_id res chain seq x y z
N MET A 1 35.71 -70.93 9.56
CA MET A 1 34.53 -70.15 9.89
C MET A 1 34.84 -69.03 10.89
N SER A 2 35.86 -68.18 10.69
CA SER A 2 36.25 -67.17 11.70
C SER A 2 36.56 -65.75 11.15
N LYS A 3 36.50 -65.54 9.85
CA LYS A 3 36.79 -64.21 9.29
C LYS A 3 35.54 -63.34 8.98
N TYR A 4 34.37 -63.94 8.82
CA TYR A 4 33.15 -63.22 8.52
C TYR A 4 32.47 -62.57 9.76
N SER A 5 32.69 -63.13 10.94
CA SER A 5 32.09 -62.66 12.19
C SER A 5 32.68 -61.29 12.69
N LYS A 6 33.95 -61.01 12.40
CA LYS A 6 34.61 -59.77 12.83
C LYS A 6 34.23 -58.55 11.94
N SER A 7 34.03 -58.82 10.65
CA SER A 7 33.65 -57.76 9.71
C SER A 7 32.24 -57.21 10.00
N ILE A 8 31.29 -58.08 10.33
CA ILE A 8 29.90 -57.65 10.63
C ILE A 8 29.82 -56.83 11.94
N LYS A 9 30.62 -57.21 12.96
CA LYS A 9 30.65 -56.45 14.23
C LYS A 9 31.27 -55.06 14.09
N VAL A 10 32.30 -54.91 13.26
CA VAL A 10 32.92 -53.60 13.02
C VAL A 10 31.99 -52.69 12.23
N ASN A 11 31.28 -53.19 11.22
CA ASN A 11 30.32 -52.38 10.46
C ASN A 11 29.11 -51.97 11.30
N LEU A 12 28.61 -52.82 12.22
CA LEU A 12 27.52 -52.48 13.13
C LEU A 12 27.91 -51.38 14.15
N ILE A 13 29.16 -51.43 14.65
CA ILE A 13 29.67 -50.41 15.58
C ILE A 13 29.85 -49.06 14.86
N LEU A 14 30.35 -49.07 13.63
CA LEU A 14 30.51 -47.84 12.83
C LEU A 14 29.15 -47.20 12.48
N ILE A 15 28.11 -47.99 12.17
CA ILE A 15 26.77 -47.51 11.91
C ILE A 15 26.15 -46.93 13.20
N ALA A 16 26.32 -47.59 14.35
CA ALA A 16 25.81 -47.14 15.63
C ALA A 16 26.49 -45.82 16.10
N VAL A 17 27.81 -45.71 15.92
CA VAL A 17 28.53 -44.45 16.24
C VAL A 17 28.17 -43.33 15.30
N GLY A 18 27.97 -43.61 13.98
CA GLY A 18 27.48 -42.62 13.01
C GLY A 18 26.09 -42.10 13.36
N PHE A 19 25.18 -43.00 13.76
CA PHE A 19 23.81 -42.63 14.15
C PHE A 19 23.77 -41.81 15.46
N VAL A 20 24.57 -42.15 16.46
CA VAL A 20 24.70 -41.39 17.71
C VAL A 20 25.33 -40.04 17.49
N LEU A 21 26.34 -39.90 16.61
CA LEU A 21 26.91 -38.59 16.25
C LEU A 21 25.91 -37.72 15.48
N THR A 22 25.13 -38.31 14.58
CA THR A 22 24.12 -37.58 13.82
C THR A 22 22.97 -37.07 14.74
N VAL A 23 22.54 -37.91 15.68
CA VAL A 23 21.53 -37.52 16.67
C VAL A 23 22.08 -36.47 17.65
N PHE A 24 23.37 -36.57 18.04
CA PHE A 24 23.98 -35.55 18.91
C PHE A 24 24.23 -34.23 18.20
N LEU A 25 24.55 -34.25 16.90
CA LEU A 25 24.64 -33.04 16.07
C LEU A 25 23.30 -32.39 15.82
N LEU A 26 22.19 -33.15 15.70
CA LEU A 26 20.83 -32.62 15.58
C LEU A 26 20.30 -32.12 16.92
N ALA A 27 20.70 -32.70 18.06
CA ALA A 27 20.28 -32.26 19.39
C ALA A 27 21.04 -31.01 19.90
N ASN A 28 22.25 -30.75 19.36
CA ASN A 28 23.07 -29.58 19.70
C ASN A 28 23.05 -28.49 18.61
N GLN A 29 22.11 -28.51 17.66
CA GLN A 29 21.82 -27.33 16.91
C GLN A 29 21.31 -26.31 17.94
N PRO A 30 21.95 -25.12 18.04
CA PRO A 30 21.31 -24.05 18.79
C PRO A 30 19.92 -23.91 18.17
N ASN A 31 18.89 -23.89 18.99
CA ASN A 31 17.59 -23.37 18.59
C ASN A 31 17.88 -21.96 18.07
N VAL A 32 18.11 -21.84 16.76
CA VAL A 32 17.90 -20.63 16.03
C VAL A 32 16.37 -20.47 16.00
N THR A 33 15.80 -20.17 17.16
CA THR A 33 14.68 -19.23 17.18
C THR A 33 15.31 -17.99 16.52
N GLN A 34 15.22 -17.93 15.20
CA GLN A 34 15.23 -16.64 14.54
C GLN A 34 14.18 -15.85 15.29
N ASN A 35 14.61 -15.02 16.21
CA ASN A 35 13.91 -13.80 16.49
C ASN A 35 13.90 -13.08 15.15
N LEU A 36 12.86 -13.35 14.35
CA LEU A 36 12.42 -12.45 13.29
C LEU A 36 12.15 -11.18 14.06
N THR A 37 13.15 -10.31 14.13
CA THR A 37 12.95 -8.96 14.64
C THR A 37 11.83 -8.39 13.77
N GLU A 38 10.82 -7.82 14.39
CA GLU A 38 9.67 -7.20 13.73
C GLU A 38 10.09 -6.35 12.51
N ASP A 39 11.27 -5.74 12.53
CA ASP A 39 11.86 -4.97 11.44
C ASP A 39 12.12 -5.75 10.13
N THR A 40 12.27 -7.07 10.17
CA THR A 40 12.56 -7.87 8.94
C THR A 40 11.29 -8.28 8.20
N VAL A 41 10.15 -8.33 8.89
CA VAL A 41 8.83 -8.69 8.33
C VAL A 41 8.10 -7.45 7.80
N ILE A 42 8.46 -6.25 8.28
CA ILE A 42 7.75 -4.99 8.04
C ILE A 42 8.22 -4.25 6.77
N GLN A 43 9.27 -4.69 6.08
CA GLN A 43 9.67 -4.07 4.81
C GLN A 43 8.54 -4.22 3.78
N LYS A 44 7.82 -3.11 3.53
CA LYS A 44 6.76 -2.96 2.53
C LYS A 44 5.39 -3.52 2.95
N VAL A 45 5.04 -3.39 4.22
CA VAL A 45 3.70 -3.78 4.71
C VAL A 45 2.56 -3.03 3.98
N GLU A 46 2.87 -1.86 3.41
CA GLU A 46 1.92 -1.05 2.65
C GLU A 46 1.61 -1.59 1.25
N ILE A 47 2.36 -2.56 0.72
CA ILE A 47 2.17 -3.06 -0.64
C ILE A 47 1.07 -4.11 -0.68
N PRO A 48 -0.04 -3.87 -1.41
CA PRO A 48 -1.08 -4.86 -1.62
C PRO A 48 -0.60 -6.09 -2.41
N ALA A 49 -1.34 -7.20 -2.30
CA ALA A 49 -1.14 -8.37 -3.15
C ALA A 49 -1.40 -8.05 -4.64
N GLU A 50 -0.86 -8.89 -5.53
CA GLU A 50 -1.14 -8.82 -6.97
C GLU A 50 -2.65 -9.00 -7.23
N ILE A 51 -3.20 -8.15 -8.10
CA ILE A 51 -4.64 -8.18 -8.41
C ILE A 51 -4.89 -9.13 -9.58
N ALA A 52 -5.43 -10.31 -9.28
CA ALA A 52 -5.69 -11.32 -10.30
C ALA A 52 -6.59 -10.80 -11.45
N GLY A 53 -6.13 -11.01 -12.69
CA GLY A 53 -6.90 -10.65 -13.89
C GLY A 53 -6.99 -9.16 -14.20
N ARG A 54 -6.24 -8.30 -13.49
CA ARG A 54 -6.16 -6.86 -13.74
C ARG A 54 -4.80 -6.50 -14.35
N ARG A 55 -4.79 -5.56 -15.31
CA ARG A 55 -3.54 -5.03 -15.85
C ARG A 55 -2.78 -4.30 -14.76
N GLU A 56 -1.50 -4.64 -14.57
CA GLU A 56 -0.68 -4.10 -13.50
C GLU A 56 0.78 -3.93 -13.93
N GLN A 57 1.30 -2.72 -13.76
CA GLN A 57 2.73 -2.42 -13.83
C GLN A 57 3.14 -1.80 -12.50
N ILE A 58 3.98 -2.48 -11.73
CA ILE A 58 4.50 -1.96 -10.47
C ILE A 58 5.67 -1.03 -10.75
N ILE A 59 5.57 0.21 -10.34
CA ILE A 59 6.60 1.25 -10.48
C ILE A 59 6.95 1.77 -9.09
N CYS A 60 8.24 1.72 -8.74
CA CYS A 60 8.74 2.21 -7.45
C CYS A 60 9.35 3.59 -7.62
N HIS A 61 8.72 4.60 -7.06
CA HIS A 61 9.23 5.96 -6.98
C HIS A 61 9.90 6.24 -5.63
N THR A 62 10.53 7.40 -5.48
CA THR A 62 11.24 7.79 -4.26
C THR A 62 10.34 7.82 -3.04
N GLY A 63 9.11 8.33 -3.17
CA GLY A 63 8.18 8.53 -2.07
C GLY A 63 6.96 7.60 -2.08
N TYR A 64 6.76 6.77 -3.11
CA TYR A 64 5.62 5.87 -3.20
C TYR A 64 5.85 4.74 -4.21
N THR A 65 5.05 3.70 -4.13
CA THR A 65 4.93 2.65 -5.16
C THR A 65 3.55 2.77 -5.81
N VAL A 66 3.48 2.63 -7.12
CA VAL A 66 2.23 2.62 -7.87
C VAL A 66 2.04 1.30 -8.62
N SER A 67 0.85 0.73 -8.55
CA SER A 67 0.37 -0.27 -9.49
C SER A 67 -0.37 0.47 -10.61
N TYR A 68 0.27 0.63 -11.75
CA TYR A 68 -0.28 1.35 -12.89
C TYR A 68 -1.09 0.44 -13.79
N ASN A 69 -2.26 0.91 -14.22
CA ASN A 69 -3.14 0.21 -15.15
C ASN A 69 -3.16 0.92 -16.52
N SER A 70 -2.48 0.33 -17.49
CA SER A 70 -2.38 0.93 -18.84
C SER A 70 -3.68 0.88 -19.64
N ASP A 71 -4.64 0.00 -19.31
CA ASP A 71 -5.96 -0.02 -19.94
C ASP A 71 -6.81 1.18 -19.49
N TRP A 72 -6.65 1.59 -18.24
CA TRP A 72 -7.33 2.74 -17.65
C TRP A 72 -6.53 4.04 -17.76
N LYS A 73 -5.21 3.94 -17.90
CA LYS A 73 -4.24 5.05 -17.88
C LYS A 73 -4.25 5.84 -16.56
N ILE A 74 -4.54 5.15 -15.47
CA ILE A 74 -4.52 5.62 -14.09
C ILE A 74 -4.05 4.48 -13.17
N PRO A 75 -3.68 4.73 -11.90
CA PRO A 75 -3.27 3.65 -11.00
C PRO A 75 -4.41 2.70 -10.65
N ASN A 76 -4.10 1.43 -10.36
CA ASN A 76 -4.95 0.56 -9.56
C ASN A 76 -4.92 1.01 -8.10
N TRP A 77 -3.71 1.23 -7.60
CA TRP A 77 -3.43 1.76 -6.26
C TRP A 77 -2.08 2.49 -6.23
N VAL A 78 -1.91 3.32 -5.24
CA VAL A 78 -0.67 3.97 -4.85
C VAL A 78 -0.45 3.74 -3.36
N ALA A 79 0.73 3.25 -2.98
CA ALA A 79 1.07 2.89 -1.61
C ALA A 79 2.32 3.60 -1.15
N TYR A 80 2.34 4.08 0.09
CA TYR A 80 3.48 4.74 0.71
C TYR A 80 3.42 4.71 2.22
N GLU A 81 4.59 4.82 2.85
CA GLU A 81 4.77 5.14 4.24
C GLU A 81 4.83 6.65 4.41
N LEU A 82 4.22 7.20 5.44
CA LEU A 82 4.34 8.60 5.82
C LEU A 82 4.81 8.71 7.26
N THR A 83 6.02 9.22 7.44
CA THR A 83 6.61 9.41 8.77
C THR A 83 6.40 10.84 9.28
N LYS A 84 6.54 11.02 10.58
CA LYS A 84 6.50 12.34 11.23
C LYS A 84 7.58 13.29 10.66
N GLU A 85 8.75 12.75 10.36
CA GLU A 85 9.90 13.47 9.82
C GLU A 85 9.59 13.97 8.40
N GLU A 86 8.99 13.15 7.56
CA GLU A 86 8.60 13.49 6.18
C GLU A 86 7.52 14.58 6.14
N VAL A 87 6.56 14.55 7.06
CA VAL A 87 5.54 15.61 7.17
C VAL A 87 6.15 16.98 7.50
N GLY A 88 7.33 17.01 8.14
CA GLY A 88 8.08 18.22 8.44
C GLY A 88 8.83 18.84 7.24
N GLY A 89 8.81 18.21 6.07
CA GLY A 89 9.50 18.67 4.88
C GLY A 89 9.07 20.06 4.41
N ALA A 90 10.02 20.79 3.78
CA ALA A 90 9.85 22.19 3.37
C ALA A 90 10.02 22.43 1.86
N VAL A 91 10.16 21.37 1.06
CA VAL A 91 10.30 21.49 -0.39
C VAL A 91 9.07 22.18 -0.97
N GLU A 92 9.31 23.16 -1.84
CA GLU A 92 8.23 23.88 -2.54
C GLU A 92 7.50 22.97 -3.51
N ARG A 93 6.21 23.26 -3.73
CA ARG A 93 5.36 22.49 -4.62
C ARG A 93 5.84 22.64 -6.07
N TYR A 94 5.96 21.51 -6.77
CA TYR A 94 6.50 21.48 -8.13
C TYR A 94 5.55 22.01 -9.21
N ASP A 95 4.25 21.72 -9.10
CA ASP A 95 3.11 22.15 -9.94
C ASP A 95 3.19 21.83 -11.46
N ILE A 96 4.14 20.99 -11.89
CA ILE A 96 4.29 20.60 -13.30
C ILE A 96 3.95 19.12 -13.48
N PHE A 97 2.77 18.84 -14.01
CA PHE A 97 2.37 17.50 -14.36
C PHE A 97 3.03 17.03 -15.64
N MET A 98 3.44 15.75 -15.67
CA MET A 98 4.08 15.13 -16.82
C MET A 98 3.80 13.62 -16.88
N PRO A 99 3.87 13.01 -18.08
CA PRO A 99 3.85 11.54 -18.18
C PRO A 99 4.96 10.94 -17.32
N ASP A 100 4.68 9.76 -16.76
CA ASP A 100 5.67 9.00 -16.02
C ASP A 100 6.68 8.39 -17.00
N PRO A 101 8.00 8.63 -16.83
CA PRO A 101 9.03 8.11 -17.73
C PRO A 101 9.13 6.57 -17.72
N GLU A 102 8.64 5.91 -16.65
CA GLU A 102 8.62 4.44 -16.53
C GLU A 102 7.43 3.81 -17.28
N VAL A 103 6.44 4.62 -17.72
CA VAL A 103 5.27 4.15 -18.47
C VAL A 103 5.51 4.38 -19.96
N PRO A 104 5.34 3.34 -20.83
CA PRO A 104 5.42 3.51 -22.27
C PRO A 104 4.50 4.62 -22.77
N SER A 105 4.97 5.43 -23.72
CA SER A 105 4.27 6.65 -24.16
C SER A 105 2.89 6.41 -24.77
N ASP A 106 2.66 5.26 -25.38
CA ASP A 106 1.38 4.81 -25.96
C ASP A 106 0.43 4.23 -24.90
N GLU A 107 0.97 3.87 -23.73
CA GLU A 107 0.21 3.39 -22.57
C GLU A 107 -0.05 4.50 -21.53
N SER A 108 0.54 5.68 -21.68
CA SER A 108 0.47 6.78 -20.73
C SER A 108 -0.66 7.78 -21.03
N ALA A 109 -1.19 8.37 -19.96
CA ALA A 109 -1.97 9.61 -20.07
C ALA A 109 -1.06 10.80 -20.36
N THR A 110 -1.62 11.88 -20.90
CA THR A 110 -0.96 13.17 -21.13
C THR A 110 -1.73 14.31 -20.43
N THR A 111 -1.09 15.43 -20.23
CA THR A 111 -1.77 16.62 -19.66
C THR A 111 -2.87 17.16 -20.56
N TYR A 112 -2.83 16.86 -21.87
CA TYR A 112 -3.87 17.24 -22.84
C TYR A 112 -5.18 16.49 -22.62
N ASP A 113 -5.13 15.25 -22.09
CA ASP A 113 -6.31 14.44 -21.82
C ASP A 113 -7.22 15.07 -20.76
N TYR A 114 -6.65 15.84 -19.86
CA TYR A 114 -7.38 16.56 -18.79
C TYR A 114 -7.87 17.95 -19.20
N LYS A 115 -7.35 18.50 -20.32
CA LYS A 115 -7.62 19.89 -20.69
C LYS A 115 -9.08 20.10 -21.10
N ARG A 116 -9.77 21.03 -20.45
CA ARG A 116 -11.17 21.42 -20.71
C ARG A 116 -12.20 20.29 -20.51
N THR A 117 -11.88 19.27 -19.71
CA THR A 117 -12.79 18.16 -19.42
C THR A 117 -13.71 18.42 -18.25
N GLY A 118 -13.40 19.41 -17.41
CA GLY A 118 -14.11 19.68 -16.14
C GLY A 118 -13.59 18.86 -14.96
N TRP A 119 -12.65 17.94 -15.18
CA TRP A 119 -12.01 17.17 -14.14
C TRP A 119 -10.68 17.79 -13.71
N ASP A 120 -10.40 17.75 -12.42
CA ASP A 120 -9.08 18.06 -11.87
C ASP A 120 -8.12 16.87 -12.06
N ARG A 121 -6.84 17.17 -12.00
CA ARG A 121 -5.76 16.20 -11.86
C ARG A 121 -5.55 15.89 -10.39
N GLY A 122 -6.30 14.88 -9.89
CA GLY A 122 -6.29 14.50 -8.48
C GLY A 122 -5.13 13.55 -8.16
N HIS A 123 -4.34 13.89 -7.15
CA HIS A 123 -3.24 13.06 -6.67
C HIS A 123 -3.74 11.89 -5.83
N MET A 124 -3.06 10.74 -5.96
CA MET A 124 -3.22 9.62 -5.02
C MET A 124 -2.21 9.77 -3.87
N ALA A 125 -0.90 9.74 -4.14
CA ALA A 125 0.11 10.22 -3.19
C ALA A 125 0.20 11.75 -3.32
N PRO A 126 -0.24 12.52 -2.31
CA PRO A 126 -0.36 13.98 -2.46
C PRO A 126 1.00 14.66 -2.37
N ALA A 127 1.19 15.72 -3.13
CA ALA A 127 2.39 16.56 -3.07
C ALA A 127 2.69 17.09 -1.65
N GLY A 128 1.65 17.24 -0.81
CA GLY A 128 1.80 17.67 0.59
C GLY A 128 2.55 16.67 1.45
N ASP A 129 2.54 15.37 1.09
CA ASP A 129 3.22 14.30 1.80
C ASP A 129 4.65 14.06 1.27
N MET A 130 5.02 14.68 0.13
CA MET A 130 6.31 14.52 -0.56
C MET A 130 7.26 15.71 -0.35
N LYS A 131 6.99 16.58 0.62
CA LYS A 131 7.76 17.80 0.89
C LYS A 131 9.15 17.57 1.49
N TRP A 132 9.50 16.35 1.81
CA TRP A 132 10.78 15.96 2.39
C TRP A 132 11.90 15.73 1.35
N SER A 133 11.55 15.57 0.06
CA SER A 133 12.49 15.33 -1.05
C SER A 133 12.04 16.05 -2.32
N GLU A 134 12.96 16.75 -2.99
CA GLU A 134 12.69 17.38 -4.29
C GLU A 134 12.30 16.33 -5.35
N GLN A 135 12.94 15.17 -5.31
CA GLN A 135 12.65 14.07 -6.24
C GLN A 135 11.26 13.48 -5.95
N ALA A 136 10.92 13.15 -4.71
CA ALA A 136 9.60 12.66 -4.34
C ALA A 136 8.50 13.68 -4.69
N MET A 137 8.74 14.97 -4.44
CA MET A 137 7.86 16.06 -4.83
C MET A 137 7.61 16.08 -6.35
N LYS A 138 8.67 16.02 -7.16
CA LYS A 138 8.56 16.00 -8.63
C LYS A 138 7.81 14.77 -9.12
N GLU A 139 8.14 13.59 -8.61
CA GLU A 139 7.51 12.32 -8.98
C GLU A 139 6.02 12.28 -8.63
N SER A 140 5.59 12.94 -7.55
CA SER A 140 4.17 13.02 -7.20
C SER A 140 3.29 13.64 -8.29
N PHE A 141 3.89 14.41 -9.23
CA PHE A 141 3.21 15.01 -10.39
C PHE A 141 3.26 14.14 -11.65
N TYR A 142 3.80 12.93 -11.59
CA TYR A 142 3.69 11.97 -12.68
C TYR A 142 2.24 11.51 -12.85
N LEU A 143 1.80 11.41 -14.12
CA LEU A 143 0.40 11.06 -14.43
C LEU A 143 0.02 9.63 -14.04
N SER A 144 0.99 8.77 -13.75
CA SER A 144 0.76 7.46 -13.12
C SER A 144 0.18 7.56 -11.70
N ASN A 145 0.40 8.69 -11.00
CA ASN A 145 -0.14 9.00 -9.67
C ASN A 145 -1.46 9.82 -9.72
N ILE A 146 -1.99 10.10 -10.90
CA ILE A 146 -3.05 11.09 -11.10
C ILE A 146 -4.32 10.46 -11.68
N CYS A 147 -5.49 10.84 -11.12
CA CYS A 147 -6.79 10.42 -11.61
C CYS A 147 -7.67 11.64 -11.97
N PRO A 148 -8.61 11.49 -12.94
CA PRO A 148 -9.68 12.46 -13.15
C PRO A 148 -10.56 12.56 -11.89
N GLN A 149 -10.50 13.68 -11.17
CA GLN A 149 -11.16 13.86 -9.89
C GLN A 149 -12.11 15.06 -9.92
N ASN A 150 -13.27 14.92 -9.29
CA ASN A 150 -14.20 16.03 -9.14
C ASN A 150 -13.56 17.17 -8.36
N LYS A 151 -13.65 18.39 -8.86
CA LYS A 151 -13.00 19.56 -8.27
C LYS A 151 -13.38 19.80 -6.80
N LYS A 152 -14.66 19.62 -6.45
CA LYS A 152 -15.12 19.84 -5.07
C LYS A 152 -14.74 18.69 -4.14
N LEU A 153 -14.56 17.47 -4.67
CA LEU A 153 -13.98 16.37 -3.93
C LEU A 153 -12.49 16.64 -3.68
N ASN A 154 -11.71 16.92 -4.74
CA ASN A 154 -10.28 17.15 -4.69
C ASN A 154 -9.88 18.27 -3.72
N SER A 155 -10.56 19.42 -3.78
CA SER A 155 -10.30 20.57 -2.89
C SER A 155 -11.09 20.53 -1.56
N GLY A 156 -11.92 19.53 -1.35
CA GLY A 156 -12.78 19.37 -0.18
C GLY A 156 -12.40 18.17 0.66
N ILE A 157 -13.33 17.19 0.76
CA ILE A 157 -13.18 16.05 1.68
C ILE A 157 -11.92 15.18 1.42
N TRP A 158 -11.48 15.07 0.16
CA TRP A 158 -10.23 14.34 -0.15
C TRP A 158 -9.01 15.06 0.46
N LYS A 159 -8.94 16.39 0.30
CA LYS A 159 -7.92 17.21 0.95
C LYS A 159 -8.00 17.15 2.48
N ASP A 160 -9.21 17.20 3.06
CA ASP A 160 -9.40 17.07 4.50
C ASP A 160 -8.85 15.72 5.02
N LEU A 161 -9.07 14.64 4.26
CA LEU A 161 -8.55 13.32 4.58
C LEU A 161 -7.00 13.27 4.49
N GLU A 162 -6.41 13.90 3.49
CA GLU A 162 -4.94 14.04 3.39
C GLU A 162 -4.36 14.83 4.58
N GLU A 163 -5.02 15.90 4.99
CA GLU A 163 -4.60 16.66 6.18
C GLU A 163 -4.72 15.85 7.45
N GLN A 164 -5.78 15.03 7.58
CA GLN A 164 -5.94 14.10 8.71
C GLN A 164 -4.83 13.05 8.75
N VAL A 165 -4.44 12.48 7.60
CA VAL A 165 -3.33 11.50 7.50
C VAL A 165 -2.02 12.12 7.98
N ARG A 166 -1.69 13.35 7.55
CA ARG A 166 -0.50 14.06 8.02
C ARG A 166 -0.53 14.31 9.53
N GLU A 167 -1.70 14.66 10.06
CA GLU A 167 -1.83 14.87 11.51
C GLU A 167 -1.66 13.57 12.29
N LEU A 168 -2.19 12.45 11.79
CA LEU A 168 -1.96 11.12 12.36
C LEU A 168 -0.47 10.74 12.33
N ALA A 169 0.22 10.97 11.21
CA ALA A 169 1.65 10.71 11.10
C ALA A 169 2.48 11.53 12.12
N ARG A 170 2.12 12.82 12.35
CA ARG A 170 2.77 13.64 13.40
C ARG A 170 2.56 13.07 14.80
N GLN A 171 1.36 12.58 15.09
CA GLN A 171 0.99 12.08 16.42
C GLN A 171 1.49 10.67 16.69
N LYS A 172 1.40 9.79 15.69
CA LYS A 172 1.71 8.37 15.82
C LYS A 172 3.14 8.00 15.41
N GLY A 173 3.85 8.94 14.78
CA GLY A 173 5.20 8.73 14.24
C GLY A 173 5.21 8.21 12.80
N LYS A 174 4.29 7.31 12.45
CA LYS A 174 4.21 6.67 11.13
C LYS A 174 2.79 6.22 10.81
N ILE A 175 2.39 6.37 9.55
CA ILE A 175 1.16 5.81 8.95
C ILE A 175 1.52 5.17 7.61
N TYR A 176 1.00 3.98 7.35
CA TYR A 176 1.03 3.36 6.03
C TYR A 176 -0.26 3.69 5.29
N VAL A 177 -0.15 4.04 4.03
CA VAL A 177 -1.26 4.52 3.22
C VAL A 177 -1.33 3.74 1.92
N VAL A 178 -2.51 3.22 1.59
CA VAL A 178 -2.83 2.71 0.27
C VAL A 178 -4.07 3.46 -0.23
N CYS A 179 -3.98 4.05 -1.42
CA CYS A 179 -5.12 4.77 -1.99
C CYS A 179 -5.23 4.54 -3.49
N GLY A 180 -6.42 4.69 -4.02
CA GLY A 180 -6.64 4.45 -5.44
C GLY A 180 -8.06 4.73 -5.89
N PRO A 181 -8.32 4.60 -7.20
CA PRO A 181 -9.62 4.74 -7.79
C PRO A 181 -10.46 3.46 -7.66
N ILE A 182 -11.77 3.64 -7.63
CA ILE A 182 -12.76 2.59 -7.86
C ILE A 182 -13.36 2.85 -9.23
N VAL A 183 -13.15 1.90 -10.15
CA VAL A 183 -13.49 2.04 -11.56
C VAL A 183 -14.49 0.97 -11.94
N SER A 184 -15.62 1.37 -12.53
CA SER A 184 -16.62 0.44 -13.05
C SER A 184 -16.12 -0.33 -14.29
N GLN A 185 -16.78 -1.43 -14.64
CA GLN A 185 -16.41 -2.25 -15.80
C GLN A 185 -16.45 -1.49 -17.15
N ARG A 186 -17.23 -0.42 -17.22
CA ARG A 186 -17.37 0.44 -18.41
C ARG A 186 -17.29 1.91 -17.99
N PRO A 187 -16.09 2.39 -17.63
CA PRO A 187 -15.94 3.74 -17.14
C PRO A 187 -16.17 4.77 -18.25
N LYS A 188 -16.63 5.95 -17.87
CA LYS A 188 -16.47 7.13 -18.72
C LYS A 188 -14.97 7.40 -18.90
N THR A 189 -14.60 7.98 -20.03
CA THR A 189 -13.21 8.34 -20.31
C THR A 189 -13.08 9.79 -20.71
N ILE A 190 -11.88 10.34 -20.57
CA ILE A 190 -11.53 11.69 -21.02
C ILE A 190 -10.31 11.66 -21.94
N GLY A 191 -10.19 12.70 -22.75
CA GLY A 191 -9.06 12.92 -23.65
C GLY A 191 -8.97 11.93 -24.81
N ASN A 192 -7.93 12.10 -25.61
CA ASN A 192 -7.69 11.26 -26.78
C ASN A 192 -7.15 9.87 -26.40
N ASN A 193 -6.51 9.76 -25.24
CA ASN A 193 -5.97 8.50 -24.74
C ASN A 193 -6.97 7.69 -23.91
N ASN A 194 -8.25 8.10 -23.86
CA ASN A 194 -9.33 7.40 -23.14
C ASN A 194 -9.00 7.14 -21.65
N VAL A 195 -8.50 8.16 -20.94
CA VAL A 195 -8.19 8.05 -19.51
C VAL A 195 -9.48 7.81 -18.72
N ALA A 196 -9.55 6.74 -17.96
CA ALA A 196 -10.73 6.33 -17.22
C ALA A 196 -11.08 7.36 -16.12
N VAL A 197 -12.38 7.64 -15.96
CA VAL A 197 -12.92 8.47 -14.88
C VAL A 197 -13.45 7.56 -13.78
N PRO A 198 -12.85 7.56 -12.59
CA PRO A 198 -13.31 6.73 -11.47
C PRO A 198 -14.70 7.13 -10.96
N ASP A 199 -15.46 6.16 -10.44
CA ASP A 199 -16.74 6.40 -9.77
C ASP A 199 -16.54 6.87 -8.32
N ALA A 200 -15.45 6.39 -7.68
CA ALA A 200 -15.07 6.74 -6.32
C ALA A 200 -13.56 6.61 -6.12
N PHE A 201 -13.10 6.99 -4.94
CA PHE A 201 -11.72 6.78 -4.49
C PHE A 201 -11.72 6.13 -3.12
N PHE A 202 -10.76 5.26 -2.89
CA PHE A 202 -10.49 4.73 -1.57
C PHE A 202 -9.18 5.27 -0.99
N LYS A 203 -9.09 5.30 0.33
CA LYS A 203 -7.86 5.48 1.09
C LYS A 203 -7.88 4.57 2.29
N VAL A 204 -6.91 3.66 2.37
CA VAL A 204 -6.74 2.70 3.46
C VAL A 204 -5.52 3.12 4.26
N LEU A 205 -5.66 3.15 5.57
CA LEU A 205 -4.62 3.53 6.51
C LEU A 205 -4.34 2.35 7.43
N LEU A 206 -3.05 2.12 7.72
CA LEU A 206 -2.59 1.15 8.70
C LEU A 206 -1.63 1.83 9.66
N GLN A 207 -1.74 1.52 10.95
CA GLN A 207 -0.81 1.99 11.98
C GLN A 207 -0.43 0.85 12.93
N TYR A 208 0.77 0.99 13.51
CA TYR A 208 1.22 0.16 14.62
C TYR A 208 1.39 1.01 15.87
N GLU A 209 0.68 0.70 16.93
CA GLU A 209 0.74 1.45 18.18
C GLU A 209 0.61 0.50 19.38
N ASN A 210 1.50 0.64 20.37
CA ASN A 210 1.48 -0.14 21.62
C ASN A 210 1.40 -1.66 21.42
N GLY A 211 2.12 -2.20 20.42
CA GLY A 211 2.14 -3.64 20.13
C GLY A 211 0.94 -4.13 19.30
N ASN A 212 0.09 -3.24 18.80
CA ASN A 212 -1.11 -3.61 18.04
C ASN A 212 -1.18 -2.90 16.70
N TRP A 213 -1.53 -3.68 15.68
CA TRP A 213 -1.91 -3.16 14.37
C TRP A 213 -3.39 -2.75 14.37
N SER A 214 -3.71 -1.70 13.67
CA SER A 214 -5.09 -1.29 13.40
C SER A 214 -5.18 -0.61 12.03
N ALA A 215 -6.28 -0.86 11.32
CA ALA A 215 -6.51 -0.31 9.99
C ALA A 215 -7.89 0.36 9.91
N ILE A 216 -8.03 1.26 8.94
CA ILE A 216 -9.30 1.92 8.60
C ILE A 216 -9.30 2.24 7.12
N ALA A 217 -10.46 2.14 6.48
CA ALA A 217 -10.65 2.53 5.09
C ALA A 217 -11.66 3.69 4.98
N PHE A 218 -11.50 4.47 3.91
CA PHE A 218 -12.43 5.51 3.51
C PHE A 218 -12.80 5.32 2.05
N MET A 219 -14.08 5.50 1.71
CA MET A 219 -14.56 5.52 0.33
C MET A 219 -15.28 6.82 0.04
N CYS A 220 -14.74 7.61 -0.88
CA CYS A 220 -15.26 8.91 -1.28
C CYS A 220 -15.79 8.85 -2.71
N PRO A 221 -17.11 9.00 -2.96
CA PRO A 221 -17.66 9.09 -4.32
C PRO A 221 -17.04 10.25 -5.11
N ASN A 222 -16.75 10.04 -6.40
CA ASN A 222 -16.13 11.05 -7.27
C ASN A 222 -17.14 12.13 -7.71
N GLN A 223 -17.72 12.80 -6.73
CA GLN A 223 -18.75 13.81 -6.92
C GLN A 223 -18.64 14.95 -5.91
N SER A 224 -19.42 16.00 -6.14
CA SER A 224 -19.54 17.08 -5.17
C SER A 224 -20.31 16.63 -3.93
N GLY A 225 -19.83 17.02 -2.78
CA GLY A 225 -20.44 16.75 -1.47
C GLY A 225 -19.39 16.85 -0.38
N ARG A 226 -19.83 17.25 0.82
CA ARG A 226 -18.97 17.27 2.01
C ARG A 226 -19.80 16.84 3.20
N LYS A 227 -19.45 15.68 3.74
CA LYS A 227 -19.97 15.15 4.99
C LYS A 227 -18.79 14.95 5.95
N PRO A 228 -19.03 14.75 7.23
CA PRO A 228 -17.95 14.36 8.15
C PRO A 228 -17.18 13.13 7.68
N LEU A 229 -15.88 13.05 8.00
CA LEU A 229 -15.01 11.94 7.58
C LEU A 229 -15.54 10.57 8.04
N SER A 230 -16.15 10.52 9.21
CA SER A 230 -16.79 9.32 9.74
C SER A 230 -17.84 8.69 8.80
N THR A 231 -18.52 9.51 8.00
CA THR A 231 -19.51 9.04 7.01
C THR A 231 -18.90 8.23 5.87
N TYR A 232 -17.62 8.44 5.59
CA TYR A 232 -16.88 7.79 4.50
C TYR A 232 -16.05 6.61 4.99
N ALA A 233 -15.97 6.42 6.31
CA ALA A 233 -15.15 5.38 6.93
C ALA A 233 -15.86 4.02 6.91
N MET A 234 -15.08 2.97 6.73
CA MET A 234 -15.51 1.57 6.73
C MET A 234 -14.35 0.67 7.15
N SER A 235 -14.59 -0.63 7.33
CA SER A 235 -13.53 -1.59 7.55
C SER A 235 -12.71 -1.84 6.28
N VAL A 236 -11.48 -2.33 6.45
CA VAL A 236 -10.64 -2.73 5.31
C VAL A 236 -11.25 -3.95 4.63
N GLU A 237 -11.82 -4.87 5.37
CA GLU A 237 -12.56 -6.02 4.82
C GLU A 237 -13.71 -5.60 3.88
N GLU A 238 -14.42 -4.51 4.18
CA GLU A 238 -15.48 -3.99 3.30
C GLU A 238 -14.91 -3.40 2.01
N ILE A 239 -13.81 -2.63 2.07
CA ILE A 239 -13.20 -2.05 0.87
C ILE A 239 -12.51 -3.11 0.00
N GLN A 240 -11.94 -4.17 0.58
CA GLN A 240 -11.42 -5.32 -0.14
C GLN A 240 -12.50 -5.97 -1.02
N LYS A 241 -13.70 -6.20 -0.47
CA LYS A 241 -14.85 -6.75 -1.23
C LYS A 241 -15.30 -5.87 -2.40
N ILE A 242 -15.07 -4.56 -2.33
CA ILE A 242 -15.42 -3.60 -3.38
C ILE A 242 -14.35 -3.51 -4.46
N THR A 243 -13.08 -3.61 -4.07
CA THR A 243 -11.92 -3.33 -4.94
C THR A 243 -11.26 -4.59 -5.49
N ASP A 244 -11.51 -5.76 -4.91
CA ASP A 244 -10.75 -7.00 -5.12
C ASP A 244 -9.25 -6.83 -4.86
N ILE A 245 -8.88 -5.91 -3.96
CA ILE A 245 -7.50 -5.68 -3.53
C ILE A 245 -7.33 -6.30 -2.14
N ASP A 246 -6.36 -7.17 -1.99
CA ASP A 246 -5.92 -7.70 -0.71
C ASP A 246 -4.85 -6.76 -0.14
N PHE A 247 -5.21 -6.06 0.97
CA PHE A 247 -4.33 -5.08 1.60
C PHE A 247 -3.48 -5.74 2.68
N PHE A 248 -2.24 -5.29 2.83
CA PHE A 248 -1.32 -5.67 3.92
C PHE A 248 -0.97 -7.16 4.02
N PRO A 249 -0.81 -7.91 2.91
CA PRO A 249 -0.53 -9.36 2.90
C PRO A 249 0.82 -9.72 3.55
N ALA A 250 1.64 -8.74 3.89
CA ALA A 250 2.90 -8.94 4.64
C ALA A 250 2.67 -9.13 6.15
N LEU A 251 1.48 -8.83 6.67
CA LEU A 251 1.11 -9.14 8.04
C LEU A 251 0.80 -10.63 8.20
N LEU A 252 0.92 -11.15 9.41
CA LEU A 252 0.42 -12.50 9.71
C LEU A 252 -1.10 -12.53 9.62
N ASP A 253 -1.69 -13.55 8.99
CA ASP A 253 -3.14 -13.67 8.71
C ASP A 253 -4.04 -13.29 9.91
N SER A 254 -3.68 -13.76 11.12
CA SER A 254 -4.45 -13.47 12.33
C SER A 254 -4.36 -12.00 12.79
N ILE A 255 -3.26 -11.32 12.49
CA ILE A 255 -3.05 -9.90 12.79
C ILE A 255 -3.77 -9.06 11.74
N GLU A 256 -3.59 -9.41 10.47
CA GLU A 256 -4.22 -8.79 9.32
C GLU A 256 -5.75 -8.81 9.47
N GLN A 257 -6.35 -9.99 9.61
CA GLN A 257 -7.78 -10.16 9.79
C GLN A 257 -8.33 -9.32 10.95
N LYS A 258 -7.62 -9.30 12.08
CA LYS A 258 -8.03 -8.48 13.24
C LYS A 258 -7.95 -6.99 12.94
N ALA A 259 -6.88 -6.53 12.28
CA ALA A 259 -6.71 -5.12 11.96
C ALA A 259 -7.74 -4.62 10.93
N GLU A 260 -8.14 -5.48 10.00
CA GLU A 260 -8.99 -5.14 8.86
C GLU A 260 -10.49 -5.24 9.14
N SER A 261 -10.90 -6.09 10.09
CA SER A 261 -12.31 -6.32 10.41
C SER A 261 -12.93 -5.25 11.32
N GLU A 262 -12.11 -4.50 12.09
CA GLU A 262 -12.57 -3.57 13.10
C GLU A 262 -12.45 -2.12 12.63
N VAL A 263 -13.49 -1.30 12.92
CA VAL A 263 -13.43 0.17 12.77
C VAL A 263 -13.57 0.81 14.15
N ASP A 264 -12.45 1.26 14.70
CA ASP A 264 -12.41 1.96 15.99
C ASP A 264 -11.95 3.42 15.78
N PHE A 265 -12.91 4.34 15.64
CA PHE A 265 -12.64 5.76 15.41
C PHE A 265 -11.75 6.41 16.48
N SER A 266 -11.74 5.88 17.70
CA SER A 266 -10.93 6.43 18.79
C SER A 266 -9.43 6.33 18.51
N LYS A 267 -9.02 5.31 17.76
CA LYS A 267 -7.62 5.10 17.34
C LYS A 267 -7.16 6.08 16.25
N TRP A 268 -8.12 6.72 15.55
CA TRP A 268 -7.86 7.51 14.35
C TRP A 268 -8.14 9.01 14.52
N ASN A 269 -8.47 9.46 15.74
CA ASN A 269 -8.84 10.84 16.05
C ASN A 269 -9.94 11.40 15.09
N ILE A 270 -10.82 10.51 14.62
CA ILE A 270 -11.95 10.88 13.77
C ILE A 270 -13.14 11.14 14.68
N LYS A 271 -13.67 12.36 14.59
CA LYS A 271 -14.90 12.71 15.30
C LYS A 271 -16.06 11.90 14.72
N SER A 272 -16.63 11.01 15.54
CA SER A 272 -17.92 10.40 15.23
C SER A 272 -18.98 11.50 15.30
N ASP A 273 -19.86 11.56 14.31
CA ASP A 273 -21.07 12.36 14.43
C ASP A 273 -21.90 11.78 15.60
N LYS A 274 -22.17 12.63 16.58
CA LYS A 274 -23.18 12.37 17.60
C LYS A 274 -24.54 12.78 17.10
#